data_d9671ae1a31a7b2430afde6a1dba782f
#
_entry.id   d9671ae1a31a7b2430afde6a1dba782f
#
_cell.length_a   1.000
_cell.length_b   1.000
_cell.length_c   1.000
_cell.angle_alpha   90.00
_cell.angle_beta   90.00
_cell.angle_gamma   90.00
#
_symmetry.space_group_name_H-M   'P 1'
#
loop_
_entity.id
_entity.type
_entity.pdbx_description
1 polymer ?
#
loop_
_entity_poly.entity_id
_entity_poly.type
_entity_poly.pdbx_seq_one_letter_code
_entity_poly.pdbx_strand_id
1 'polypeptide(L)'
;MPAQSHGQSARGTEPNRARTRLLVLAMAFVTAIHLLTQLFAPAGILADVTQIMLMPLLGAIIIALTSAQRGKLIKLVLIAILFSWVGDTLPRFMEGDQGFLAMVGSFLIAQFFYIAALARYWRSSVMRHWWMTTPYLGAFTVLVLLCAPGAGALLVPVLIYGVALTAMAIFGTGLGVLAGCGGAIFFLSDSLIALRSFTTLDIPGMGFCIMLTYVVGQAMIGIAATRTEQHQKEKNPCR
;
A
#
# COMPACT_ATOMS: atom_id res chain seq x y z
N MET A 1 15.06 -43.60 -40.66
CA MET A 1 15.58 -42.69 -39.65
C MET A 1 14.48 -41.70 -39.29
N PRO A 2 13.83 -41.77 -38.12
CA PRO A 2 12.86 -40.75 -37.70
C PRO A 2 13.58 -39.70 -36.87
N ALA A 3 13.38 -38.45 -37.25
CA ALA A 3 13.86 -37.29 -36.55
C ALA A 3 13.15 -37.14 -35.20
N GLN A 4 13.92 -37.15 -34.11
CA GLN A 4 13.46 -36.81 -32.78
C GLN A 4 13.27 -35.30 -32.72
N SER A 5 12.03 -34.86 -32.69
CA SER A 5 11.64 -33.48 -32.33
C SER A 5 11.85 -33.31 -30.84
N HIS A 6 12.88 -32.55 -30.46
CA HIS A 6 13.08 -32.08 -29.09
C HIS A 6 11.94 -31.17 -28.69
N GLY A 7 11.03 -31.71 -27.90
CA GLY A 7 10.12 -30.90 -27.08
C GLY A 7 10.92 -30.17 -26.01
N GLN A 8 11.34 -28.94 -26.29
CA GLN A 8 11.75 -28.00 -25.26
C GLN A 8 10.50 -27.60 -24.51
N SER A 9 10.23 -28.34 -23.44
CA SER A 9 9.29 -27.98 -22.40
C SER A 9 9.63 -26.57 -21.90
N ALA A 10 8.74 -25.64 -22.19
CA ALA A 10 8.74 -24.31 -21.56
C ALA A 10 8.60 -24.50 -20.03
N ARG A 11 9.72 -24.60 -19.34
CA ARG A 11 9.78 -24.49 -17.88
C ARG A 11 9.37 -23.07 -17.51
N GLY A 12 8.07 -22.81 -17.43
CA GLY A 12 7.54 -21.70 -16.69
C GLY A 12 8.09 -21.83 -15.27
N THR A 13 8.87 -20.84 -14.84
CA THR A 13 9.45 -20.82 -13.49
C THR A 13 8.31 -20.84 -12.50
N GLU A 14 8.00 -22.01 -11.95
CA GLU A 14 7.13 -22.12 -10.78
C GLU A 14 7.68 -21.19 -9.68
N PRO A 15 6.83 -20.43 -8.99
CA PRO A 15 7.29 -19.58 -7.89
C PRO A 15 8.04 -20.49 -6.92
N ASN A 16 9.31 -20.15 -6.67
CA ASN A 16 10.13 -20.90 -5.72
C ASN A 16 9.51 -20.75 -4.32
N ARG A 17 8.68 -21.72 -3.93
CA ARG A 17 7.89 -21.70 -2.69
C ARG A 17 8.76 -21.50 -1.46
N ALA A 18 10.00 -22.00 -1.47
CA ALA A 18 10.94 -21.80 -0.36
C ALA A 18 11.37 -20.32 -0.27
N ARG A 19 11.70 -19.69 -1.39
CA ARG A 19 12.07 -18.27 -1.44
C ARG A 19 10.91 -17.38 -1.00
N THR A 20 9.70 -17.65 -1.46
CA THR A 20 8.51 -16.87 -1.06
C THR A 20 8.24 -17.03 0.43
N ARG A 21 8.33 -18.25 0.98
CA ARG A 21 8.18 -18.46 2.43
C ARG A 21 9.22 -17.70 3.24
N LEU A 22 10.48 -17.70 2.81
CA LEU A 22 11.55 -16.96 3.46
C LEU A 22 11.28 -15.46 3.48
N LEU A 23 10.84 -14.88 2.35
CA LEU A 23 10.49 -13.46 2.26
C LEU A 23 9.30 -13.10 3.17
N VAL A 24 8.28 -13.95 3.23
CA VAL A 24 7.12 -13.75 4.13
C VAL A 24 7.55 -13.81 5.60
N LEU A 25 8.38 -14.77 5.97
CA LEU A 25 8.91 -14.88 7.33
C LEU A 25 9.79 -13.67 7.69
N ALA A 26 10.66 -13.23 6.77
CA ALA A 26 11.46 -12.02 6.94
C ALA A 26 10.58 -10.77 7.13
N MET A 27 9.55 -10.60 6.29
CA MET A 27 8.58 -9.51 6.41
C MET A 27 7.86 -9.55 7.76
N ALA A 28 7.37 -10.71 8.19
CA ALA A 28 6.69 -10.88 9.48
C ALA A 28 7.64 -10.54 10.66
N PHE A 29 8.88 -11.01 10.60
CA PHE A 29 9.89 -10.75 11.61
C PHE A 29 10.26 -9.27 11.70
N VAL A 30 10.55 -8.62 10.56
CA VAL A 30 10.85 -7.18 10.50
C VAL A 30 9.65 -6.36 10.98
N THR A 31 8.43 -6.73 10.57
CA THR A 31 7.21 -6.06 11.03
C THR A 31 7.05 -6.19 12.54
N ALA A 32 7.25 -7.38 13.12
CA ALA A 32 7.15 -7.58 14.56
C ALA A 32 8.17 -6.71 15.33
N ILE A 33 9.43 -6.69 14.89
CA ILE A 33 10.44 -5.81 15.47
C ILE A 33 10.02 -4.35 15.34
N HIS A 34 9.61 -3.92 14.15
CA HIS A 34 9.18 -2.53 13.92
C HIS A 34 8.03 -2.12 14.83
N LEU A 35 7.01 -2.97 14.97
CA LEU A 35 5.88 -2.69 15.86
C LEU A 35 6.30 -2.60 17.33
N LEU A 36 7.23 -3.44 17.78
CA LEU A 36 7.80 -3.33 19.12
C LEU A 36 8.59 -2.03 19.29
N THR A 37 9.39 -1.62 18.30
CA THR A 37 10.12 -0.35 18.39
C THR A 37 9.17 0.85 18.46
N GLN A 38 8.03 0.81 17.78
CA GLN A 38 7.01 1.87 17.87
C GLN A 38 6.40 2.02 19.27
N LEU A 39 6.43 0.97 20.10
CA LEU A 39 5.94 1.02 21.47
C LEU A 39 7.01 1.48 22.46
N PHE A 40 8.27 1.05 22.27
CA PHE A 40 9.31 1.17 23.30
C PHE A 40 10.44 2.16 22.93
N ALA A 41 10.71 2.37 21.63
CA ALA A 41 11.81 3.19 21.15
C ALA A 41 11.52 3.79 19.75
N PRO A 42 10.46 4.60 19.58
CA PRO A 42 10.01 5.05 18.25
C PRO A 42 11.01 5.96 17.52
N ALA A 43 11.90 6.63 18.23
CA ALA A 43 12.94 7.50 17.67
C ALA A 43 14.31 6.80 17.52
N GLY A 44 14.37 5.48 17.68
CA GLY A 44 15.63 4.74 17.60
C GLY A 44 16.03 4.32 16.18
N ILE A 45 17.33 4.16 15.93
CA ILE A 45 17.88 3.68 14.66
C ILE A 45 17.21 2.37 14.20
N LEU A 46 16.88 1.48 15.14
CA LEU A 46 16.21 0.21 14.83
C LEU A 46 14.81 0.44 14.24
N ALA A 47 14.06 1.44 14.74
CA ALA A 47 12.78 1.82 14.16
C ALA A 47 12.95 2.33 12.73
N ASP A 48 13.97 3.14 12.47
CA ASP A 48 14.28 3.68 11.16
C ASP A 48 14.62 2.58 10.16
N VAL A 49 15.58 1.72 10.52
CA VAL A 49 16.04 0.62 9.64
C VAL A 49 14.91 -0.35 9.33
N THR A 50 14.14 -0.74 10.35
CA THR A 50 13.03 -1.69 10.13
C THR A 50 11.94 -1.09 9.26
N GLN A 51 11.59 0.20 9.41
CA GLN A 51 10.59 0.86 8.55
C GLN A 51 11.05 0.90 7.08
N ILE A 52 12.29 1.28 6.84
CA ILE A 52 12.87 1.32 5.48
C ILE A 52 12.81 -0.06 4.80
N MET A 53 12.89 -1.15 5.55
CA MET A 53 12.87 -2.51 5.00
C MET A 53 11.46 -3.02 4.65
N LEU A 54 10.39 -2.47 5.22
CA LEU A 54 9.02 -3.02 5.08
C LEU A 54 8.54 -3.04 3.62
N MET A 55 8.59 -1.90 2.93
CA MET A 55 8.09 -1.81 1.56
C MET A 55 8.94 -2.56 0.53
N PRO A 56 10.28 -2.56 0.58
CA PRO A 56 11.11 -3.44 -0.26
C PRO A 56 10.80 -4.92 -0.07
N LEU A 57 10.59 -5.38 1.16
CA LEU A 57 10.21 -6.78 1.43
C LEU A 57 8.84 -7.10 0.84
N LEU A 58 7.85 -6.22 1.00
CA LEU A 58 6.54 -6.39 0.39
C LEU A 58 6.64 -6.45 -1.15
N GLY A 59 7.40 -5.55 -1.75
CA GLY A 59 7.67 -5.55 -3.19
C GLY A 59 8.32 -6.86 -3.66
N ALA A 60 9.31 -7.35 -2.90
CA ALA A 60 9.99 -8.62 -3.18
C ALA A 60 9.03 -9.83 -3.10
N ILE A 61 8.09 -9.83 -2.13
CA ILE A 61 7.05 -10.86 -2.00
C ILE A 61 6.14 -10.84 -3.24
N ILE A 62 5.65 -9.66 -3.65
CA ILE A 62 4.80 -9.52 -4.85
C ILE A 62 5.55 -9.99 -6.09
N ILE A 63 6.83 -9.65 -6.22
CA ILE A 63 7.70 -10.10 -7.31
C ILE A 63 7.85 -11.62 -7.30
N ALA A 64 8.02 -12.23 -6.14
CA ALA A 64 8.16 -13.68 -5.99
C ALA A 64 6.86 -14.45 -6.26
N LEU A 65 5.71 -13.84 -5.98
CA LEU A 65 4.38 -14.41 -6.21
C LEU A 65 3.90 -14.27 -7.67
N THR A 66 4.56 -13.43 -8.48
CA THR A 66 4.16 -13.14 -9.85
C THR A 66 5.20 -13.62 -10.86
N SER A 67 4.75 -14.03 -12.05
CA SER A 67 5.65 -14.44 -13.14
C SER A 67 6.47 -13.26 -13.67
N ALA A 68 7.55 -13.53 -14.43
CA ALA A 68 8.41 -12.48 -15.01
C ALA A 68 7.62 -11.52 -15.94
N GLN A 69 6.64 -12.06 -16.68
CA GLN A 69 5.72 -11.24 -17.50
C GLN A 69 4.56 -10.72 -16.64
N ARG A 70 4.82 -9.60 -15.94
CA ARG A 70 3.82 -8.94 -15.10
C ARG A 70 2.90 -8.07 -15.92
N GLY A 71 1.60 -8.17 -15.65
CA GLY A 71 0.59 -7.32 -16.24
C GLY A 71 0.67 -5.87 -15.72
N LYS A 72 -0.10 -4.97 -16.35
CA LYS A 72 -0.13 -3.55 -15.99
C LYS A 72 -0.52 -3.34 -14.51
N LEU A 73 -1.43 -4.17 -13.97
CA LEU A 73 -1.87 -4.10 -12.58
C LEU A 73 -0.69 -4.22 -11.61
N ILE A 74 0.11 -5.29 -11.72
CA ILE A 74 1.25 -5.54 -10.83
C ILE A 74 2.34 -4.49 -11.01
N LYS A 75 2.62 -4.06 -12.25
CA LYS A 75 3.63 -3.03 -12.51
C LYS A 75 3.28 -1.73 -11.79
N LEU A 76 2.02 -1.28 -11.89
CA LEU A 76 1.56 -0.04 -11.24
C LEU A 76 1.56 -0.18 -9.71
N VAL A 77 1.15 -1.33 -9.17
CA VAL A 77 1.21 -1.60 -7.72
C VAL A 77 2.66 -1.58 -7.21
N LEU A 78 3.61 -2.16 -7.95
CA LEU A 78 5.03 -2.13 -7.56
C LEU A 78 5.60 -0.70 -7.59
N ILE A 79 5.20 0.12 -8.57
CA ILE A 79 5.59 1.54 -8.61
C ILE A 79 4.97 2.29 -7.42
N ALA A 80 3.71 2.02 -7.08
CA ALA A 80 3.08 2.61 -5.90
C ALA A 80 3.82 2.24 -4.61
N ILE A 81 4.20 0.97 -4.43
CA ILE A 81 5.01 0.51 -3.29
C ILE A 81 6.38 1.18 -3.27
N LEU A 82 7.01 1.39 -4.42
CA LEU A 82 8.29 2.13 -4.51
C LEU A 82 8.14 3.57 -4.00
N PHE A 83 7.08 4.28 -4.40
CA PHE A 83 6.84 5.64 -3.91
C PHE A 83 6.38 5.66 -2.45
N SER A 84 5.69 4.64 -1.97
CA SER A 84 5.41 4.47 -0.53
C SER A 84 6.73 4.29 0.25
N TRP A 85 7.67 3.49 -0.26
CA TRP A 85 9.01 3.36 0.32
C TRP A 85 9.79 4.67 0.35
N VAL A 86 9.70 5.48 -0.71
CA VAL A 86 10.31 6.83 -0.74
C VAL A 86 9.67 7.70 0.34
N GLY A 87 8.34 7.66 0.49
CA GLY A 87 7.60 8.38 1.53
C GLY A 87 7.96 7.96 2.95
N ASP A 88 8.27 6.69 3.18
CA ASP A 88 8.74 6.17 4.47
C ASP A 88 10.19 6.56 4.78
N THR A 89 11.01 6.79 3.73
CA THR A 89 12.46 6.94 3.86
C THR A 89 12.88 8.41 3.83
N LEU A 90 12.38 9.18 2.86
CA LEU A 90 12.84 10.54 2.57
C LEU A 90 12.68 11.53 3.75
N PRO A 91 11.57 11.50 4.52
CA PRO A 91 11.39 12.41 5.66
C PRO A 91 12.47 12.31 6.74
N ARG A 92 13.16 11.17 6.83
CA ARG A 92 14.22 10.94 7.83
C ARG A 92 15.47 11.77 7.59
N PHE A 93 15.61 12.31 6.39
CA PHE A 93 16.73 13.17 5.99
C PHE A 93 16.31 14.64 5.90
N MET A 94 15.09 14.98 6.35
CA MET A 94 14.53 16.33 6.27
C MET A 94 13.93 16.71 7.62
N GLU A 95 13.88 18.01 7.90
CA GLU A 95 13.35 18.53 9.16
C GLU A 95 12.03 19.30 8.96
N GLY A 96 11.20 19.32 10.01
CA GLY A 96 9.97 20.12 10.06
C GLY A 96 9.00 19.83 8.91
N ASP A 97 8.39 20.90 8.41
CA ASP A 97 7.35 20.82 7.36
C ASP A 97 7.87 20.24 6.04
N GLN A 98 9.17 20.37 5.75
CA GLN A 98 9.76 19.80 4.52
C GLN A 98 9.72 18.28 4.55
N GLY A 99 10.02 17.65 5.70
CA GLY A 99 9.92 16.21 5.86
C GLY A 99 8.47 15.73 5.70
N PHE A 100 7.52 16.44 6.30
CA PHE A 100 6.11 16.13 6.15
C PHE A 100 5.63 16.26 4.69
N LEU A 101 5.99 17.34 3.99
CA LEU A 101 5.65 17.55 2.59
C LEU A 101 6.29 16.51 1.67
N ALA A 102 7.53 16.09 1.94
CA ALA A 102 8.21 15.03 1.21
C ALA A 102 7.48 13.68 1.38
N MET A 103 7.03 13.36 2.60
CA MET A 103 6.21 12.20 2.90
C MET A 103 4.90 12.25 2.10
N VAL A 104 4.10 13.30 2.30
CA VAL A 104 2.78 13.47 1.66
C VAL A 104 2.92 13.48 0.13
N GLY A 105 3.91 14.16 -0.43
CA GLY A 105 4.17 14.20 -1.87
C GLY A 105 4.51 12.83 -2.46
N SER A 106 5.37 12.08 -1.78
CA SER A 106 5.74 10.72 -2.21
C SER A 106 4.55 9.76 -2.15
N PHE A 107 3.80 9.78 -1.04
CA PHE A 107 2.60 8.98 -0.92
C PHE A 107 1.49 9.43 -1.89
N LEU A 108 1.37 10.73 -2.22
CA LEU A 108 0.44 11.21 -3.24
C LEU A 108 0.75 10.58 -4.60
N ILE A 109 2.02 10.52 -4.98
CA ILE A 109 2.45 9.84 -6.22
C ILE A 109 2.09 8.35 -6.14
N ALA A 110 2.33 7.70 -5.00
CA ALA A 110 1.92 6.31 -4.79
C ALA A 110 0.41 6.13 -4.99
N GLN A 111 -0.41 7.03 -4.45
CA GLN A 111 -1.87 6.98 -4.61
C GLN A 111 -2.29 7.11 -6.08
N PHE A 112 -1.66 7.96 -6.86
CA PHE A 112 -1.94 8.05 -8.31
C PHE A 112 -1.65 6.73 -9.03
N PHE A 113 -0.56 6.05 -8.69
CA PHE A 113 -0.26 4.74 -9.27
C PHE A 113 -1.24 3.66 -8.80
N TYR A 114 -1.66 3.66 -7.53
CA TYR A 114 -2.72 2.78 -7.06
C TYR A 114 -4.05 3.05 -7.76
N ILE A 115 -4.46 4.31 -7.89
CA ILE A 115 -5.67 4.69 -8.63
C ILE A 115 -5.57 4.20 -10.07
N ALA A 116 -4.45 4.42 -10.76
CA ALA A 116 -4.25 3.96 -12.13
C ALA A 116 -4.30 2.42 -12.28
N ALA A 117 -3.85 1.69 -11.25
CA ALA A 117 -3.93 0.23 -11.19
C ALA A 117 -5.37 -0.26 -11.01
N LEU A 118 -6.12 0.39 -10.13
CA LEU A 118 -7.43 -0.05 -9.64
C LEU A 118 -8.60 0.52 -10.47
N ALA A 119 -8.43 1.69 -11.11
CA ALA A 119 -9.49 2.38 -11.84
C ALA A 119 -10.12 1.54 -12.96
N ARG A 120 -9.38 0.62 -13.60
CA ARG A 120 -9.96 -0.29 -14.60
C ARG A 120 -11.05 -1.21 -14.04
N TYR A 121 -11.11 -1.39 -12.72
CA TYR A 121 -12.08 -2.22 -12.01
C TYR A 121 -13.25 -1.39 -11.42
N TRP A 122 -13.35 -0.09 -11.76
CA TRP A 122 -14.33 0.84 -11.19
C TRP A 122 -15.78 0.34 -11.30
N ARG A 123 -16.10 -0.38 -12.40
CA ARG A 123 -17.46 -0.92 -12.62
C ARG A 123 -17.84 -2.03 -11.62
N SER A 124 -16.85 -2.66 -11.00
CA SER A 124 -17.03 -3.68 -9.95
C SER A 124 -16.88 -3.09 -8.55
N SER A 125 -16.55 -1.80 -8.44
CA SER A 125 -16.37 -1.11 -7.17
C SER A 125 -17.70 -0.65 -6.58
N VAL A 126 -17.66 -0.22 -5.32
CA VAL A 126 -18.81 0.41 -4.64
C VAL A 126 -19.31 1.67 -5.36
N MET A 127 -18.52 2.27 -6.26
CA MET A 127 -18.99 3.39 -7.10
C MET A 127 -20.18 3.05 -7.98
N ARG A 128 -20.41 1.79 -8.30
CA ARG A 128 -21.61 1.36 -9.03
C ARG A 128 -22.89 1.74 -8.28
N HIS A 129 -22.83 1.77 -6.96
CA HIS A 129 -23.91 2.16 -6.07
C HIS A 129 -23.42 3.38 -5.28
N TRP A 130 -23.62 4.58 -5.80
CA TRP A 130 -23.09 5.84 -5.28
C TRP A 130 -23.27 6.02 -3.76
N TRP A 131 -24.36 5.52 -3.19
CA TRP A 131 -24.62 5.56 -1.75
C TRP A 131 -23.63 4.71 -0.92
N MET A 132 -22.98 3.69 -1.52
CA MET A 132 -21.93 2.92 -0.85
C MET A 132 -20.60 3.67 -0.76
N THR A 133 -20.45 4.80 -1.45
CA THR A 133 -19.29 5.69 -1.33
C THR A 133 -19.44 6.66 -0.15
N THR A 134 -20.68 6.84 0.36
CA THR A 134 -20.96 7.82 1.43
C THR A 134 -20.17 7.59 2.71
N PRO A 135 -19.90 6.35 3.18
CA PRO A 135 -19.05 6.17 4.37
C PRO A 135 -17.62 6.67 4.17
N TYR A 136 -17.04 6.49 2.98
CA TYR A 136 -15.68 6.98 2.67
C TYR A 136 -15.64 8.52 2.63
N LEU A 137 -16.63 9.14 1.98
CA LEU A 137 -16.74 10.59 1.91
C LEU A 137 -17.06 11.19 3.29
N GLY A 138 -17.91 10.55 4.07
CA GLY A 138 -18.22 10.93 5.44
C GLY A 138 -16.98 10.88 6.34
N ALA A 139 -16.24 9.77 6.30
CA ALA A 139 -15.00 9.63 7.06
C ALA A 139 -13.95 10.69 6.65
N PHE A 140 -13.78 10.94 5.34
CA PHE A 140 -12.90 12.00 4.86
C PHE A 140 -13.35 13.39 5.32
N THR A 141 -14.64 13.69 5.24
CA THR A 141 -15.18 14.99 5.70
C THR A 141 -14.93 15.19 7.19
N VAL A 142 -15.22 14.18 8.01
CA VAL A 142 -14.94 14.24 9.45
C VAL A 142 -13.47 14.46 9.72
N LEU A 143 -12.58 13.74 9.02
CA LEU A 143 -11.14 13.91 9.17
C LEU A 143 -10.70 15.33 8.82
N VAL A 144 -11.21 15.89 7.72
CA VAL A 144 -10.91 17.27 7.31
C VAL A 144 -11.37 18.26 8.37
N LEU A 145 -12.59 18.13 8.89
CA LEU A 145 -13.13 19.03 9.91
C LEU A 145 -12.29 19.00 11.21
N LEU A 146 -11.77 17.83 11.59
CA LEU A 146 -10.93 17.67 12.76
C LEU A 146 -9.51 18.25 12.56
N CYS A 147 -8.93 18.08 11.38
CA CYS A 147 -7.54 18.43 11.11
C CYS A 147 -7.37 19.88 10.60
N ALA A 148 -8.38 20.45 9.93
CA ALA A 148 -8.28 21.77 9.30
C ALA A 148 -7.83 22.90 10.25
N PRO A 149 -8.29 22.98 11.51
CA PRO A 149 -7.85 24.05 12.43
C PRO A 149 -6.35 24.02 12.73
N GLY A 150 -5.72 22.83 12.75
CA GLY A 150 -4.29 22.66 13.04
C GLY A 150 -3.39 22.59 11.81
N ALA A 151 -3.96 22.41 10.62
CA ALA A 151 -3.17 22.17 9.41
C ALA A 151 -2.48 23.41 8.83
N GLY A 152 -3.00 24.61 9.09
CA GLY A 152 -2.40 25.87 8.62
C GLY A 152 -2.08 25.84 7.11
N ALA A 153 -0.83 26.14 6.74
CA ALA A 153 -0.37 26.14 5.34
C ALA A 153 -0.37 24.75 4.70
N LEU A 154 -0.34 23.66 5.49
CA LEU A 154 -0.34 22.28 5.00
C LEU A 154 -1.75 21.78 4.64
N LEU A 155 -2.80 22.56 4.89
CA LEU A 155 -4.18 22.17 4.62
C LEU A 155 -4.39 21.77 3.15
N VAL A 156 -3.89 22.56 2.20
CA VAL A 156 -4.09 22.29 0.76
C VAL A 156 -3.40 21.00 0.31
N PRO A 157 -2.10 20.77 0.61
CA PRO A 157 -1.45 19.48 0.32
C PRO A 157 -2.18 18.28 0.93
N VAL A 158 -2.61 18.39 2.19
CA VAL A 158 -3.32 17.32 2.91
C VAL A 158 -4.70 17.04 2.31
N LEU A 159 -5.43 18.07 1.88
CA LEU A 159 -6.71 17.87 1.18
C LEU A 159 -6.53 17.14 -0.14
N ILE A 160 -5.55 17.55 -0.97
CA ILE A 160 -5.27 16.89 -2.25
C ILE A 160 -4.91 15.42 -2.01
N TYR A 161 -4.05 15.17 -1.03
CA TYR A 161 -3.67 13.83 -0.63
C TYR A 161 -4.88 13.00 -0.15
N GLY A 162 -5.68 13.53 0.74
CA GLY A 162 -6.86 12.86 1.30
C GLY A 162 -7.91 12.51 0.25
N VAL A 163 -8.10 13.37 -0.75
CA VAL A 163 -8.97 13.06 -1.91
C VAL A 163 -8.41 11.89 -2.70
N ALA A 164 -7.11 11.88 -3.01
CA ALA A 164 -6.47 10.79 -3.74
C ALA A 164 -6.54 9.46 -2.96
N LEU A 165 -6.26 9.50 -1.65
CA LEU A 165 -6.34 8.35 -0.75
C LEU A 165 -7.78 7.79 -0.69
N THR A 166 -8.79 8.66 -0.54
CA THR A 166 -10.21 8.27 -0.54
C THR A 166 -10.60 7.62 -1.87
N ALA A 167 -10.19 8.21 -2.98
CA ALA A 167 -10.43 7.65 -4.31
C ALA A 167 -9.78 6.26 -4.46
N MET A 168 -8.52 6.11 -4.02
CA MET A 168 -7.83 4.81 -4.03
C MET A 168 -8.58 3.77 -3.21
N ALA A 169 -9.03 4.09 -1.99
CA ALA A 169 -9.77 3.18 -1.13
C ALA A 169 -11.09 2.73 -1.78
N ILE A 170 -11.82 3.66 -2.40
CA ILE A 170 -13.07 3.37 -3.15
C ILE A 170 -12.78 2.45 -4.34
N PHE A 171 -11.78 2.77 -5.18
CA PHE A 171 -11.43 1.94 -6.34
C PHE A 171 -10.89 0.55 -5.92
N GLY A 172 -10.24 0.45 -4.76
CA GLY A 172 -9.78 -0.80 -4.18
C GLY A 172 -10.88 -1.83 -4.02
N THR A 173 -12.10 -1.39 -3.69
CA THR A 173 -13.27 -2.27 -3.57
C THR A 173 -13.61 -3.01 -4.88
N GLY A 174 -13.24 -2.44 -6.02
CA GLY A 174 -13.45 -3.03 -7.35
C GLY A 174 -12.58 -4.26 -7.63
N LEU A 175 -11.46 -4.41 -6.93
CA LEU A 175 -10.61 -5.59 -7.01
C LEU A 175 -11.07 -6.74 -6.09
N GLY A 176 -12.09 -6.50 -5.29
CA GLY A 176 -12.71 -7.44 -4.36
C GLY A 176 -12.55 -7.04 -2.89
N VAL A 177 -13.15 -7.83 -2.01
CA VAL A 177 -13.22 -7.54 -0.57
C VAL A 177 -11.84 -7.34 0.05
N LEU A 178 -10.85 -8.16 -0.33
CA LEU A 178 -9.51 -8.07 0.23
C LEU A 178 -8.84 -6.72 -0.07
N ALA A 179 -8.93 -6.23 -1.31
CA ALA A 179 -8.37 -4.93 -1.66
C ALA A 179 -9.20 -3.78 -1.08
N GLY A 180 -10.52 -3.92 -1.02
CA GLY A 180 -11.40 -2.94 -0.40
C GLY A 180 -11.10 -2.74 1.09
N CYS A 181 -10.98 -3.83 1.85
CA CYS A 181 -10.56 -3.79 3.25
C CYS A 181 -9.14 -3.23 3.39
N GLY A 182 -8.21 -3.64 2.50
CA GLY A 182 -6.84 -3.11 2.49
C GLY A 182 -6.82 -1.60 2.28
N GLY A 183 -7.60 -1.08 1.33
CA GLY A 183 -7.73 0.36 1.08
C GLY A 183 -8.34 1.11 2.27
N ALA A 184 -9.37 0.56 2.91
CA ALA A 184 -9.99 1.15 4.10
C ALA A 184 -9.01 1.17 5.30
N ILE A 185 -8.25 0.09 5.51
CA ILE A 185 -7.24 0.01 6.58
C ILE A 185 -6.08 0.97 6.30
N PHE A 186 -5.66 1.12 5.04
CA PHE A 186 -4.66 2.12 4.67
C PHE A 186 -5.18 3.54 4.89
N PHE A 187 -6.42 3.83 4.50
CA PHE A 187 -7.07 5.11 4.80
C PHE A 187 -7.08 5.39 6.31
N LEU A 188 -7.36 4.39 7.13
CA LEU A 188 -7.32 4.52 8.60
C LEU A 188 -5.91 4.86 9.10
N SER A 189 -4.86 4.19 8.59
CA SER A 189 -3.47 4.49 8.92
C SER A 189 -3.14 5.98 8.71
N ASP A 190 -3.46 6.48 7.53
CA ASP A 190 -3.13 7.85 7.14
C ASP A 190 -4.01 8.89 7.86
N SER A 191 -5.24 8.49 8.20
CA SER A 191 -6.11 9.29 9.08
C SER A 191 -5.48 9.46 10.47
N LEU A 192 -4.87 8.41 11.02
CA LEU A 192 -4.15 8.49 12.30
C LEU A 192 -2.90 9.38 12.19
N ILE A 193 -2.18 9.35 11.06
CA ILE A 193 -1.07 10.29 10.81
C ILE A 193 -1.58 11.73 10.80
N ALA A 194 -2.68 12.02 10.09
CA ALA A 194 -3.26 13.36 10.04
C ALA A 194 -3.73 13.84 11.42
N LEU A 195 -4.43 13.00 12.18
CA LEU A 195 -4.85 13.31 13.54
C LEU A 195 -3.66 13.63 14.47
N ARG A 196 -2.61 12.80 14.40
CA ARG A 196 -1.38 13.02 15.18
C ARG A 196 -0.66 14.31 14.80
N SER A 197 -0.69 14.69 13.52
CA SER A 197 0.03 15.85 13.02
C SER A 197 -0.71 17.17 13.23
N PHE A 198 -2.05 17.15 13.22
CA PHE A 198 -2.87 18.37 13.16
C PHE A 198 -3.86 18.55 14.31
N THR A 199 -3.86 17.62 15.28
CA THR A 199 -4.70 17.75 16.47
C THR A 199 -3.89 17.57 17.73
N THR A 200 -4.47 17.91 18.88
CA THR A 200 -3.88 17.67 20.19
C THR A 200 -4.17 16.27 20.74
N LEU A 201 -4.69 15.37 19.88
CA LEU A 201 -5.06 14.03 20.28
C LEU A 201 -3.79 13.19 20.48
N ASP A 202 -3.50 12.86 21.72
CA ASP A 202 -2.39 11.97 22.08
C ASP A 202 -2.96 10.60 22.50
N ILE A 203 -2.80 9.61 21.61
CA ILE A 203 -3.23 8.24 21.87
C ILE A 203 -1.97 7.41 22.16
N PRO A 204 -1.86 6.80 23.34
CA PRO A 204 -0.76 5.89 23.64
C PRO A 204 -0.63 4.78 22.58
N GLY A 205 0.57 4.59 22.06
CA GLY A 205 0.82 3.59 21.01
C GLY A 205 0.29 3.96 19.63
N MET A 206 -0.03 5.24 19.35
CA MET A 206 -0.53 5.67 18.03
C MET A 206 0.44 5.28 16.90
N GLY A 207 1.75 5.38 17.11
CA GLY A 207 2.75 4.93 16.14
C GLY A 207 2.63 3.45 15.79
N PHE A 208 2.37 2.60 16.77
CA PHE A 208 2.09 1.17 16.57
C PHE A 208 0.82 0.97 15.71
N CYS A 209 -0.28 1.67 16.03
CA CYS A 209 -1.52 1.57 15.28
C CYS A 209 -1.35 2.02 13.82
N ILE A 210 -0.66 3.14 13.59
CA ILE A 210 -0.32 3.66 12.26
C ILE A 210 0.42 2.59 11.46
N MET A 211 1.51 2.07 12.01
CA MET A 211 2.37 1.14 11.28
C MET A 211 1.72 -0.23 11.07
N LEU A 212 0.95 -0.72 12.04
CA LEU A 212 0.18 -1.96 11.89
C LEU A 212 -0.84 -1.85 10.76
N THR A 213 -1.66 -0.80 10.78
CA THR A 213 -2.69 -0.58 9.74
C THR A 213 -2.07 -0.30 8.38
N TYR A 214 -0.96 0.43 8.32
CA TYR A 214 -0.20 0.67 7.11
C TYR A 214 0.29 -0.63 6.45
N VAL A 215 1.04 -1.44 7.19
CA VAL A 215 1.62 -2.69 6.67
C VAL A 215 0.53 -3.68 6.25
N VAL A 216 -0.52 -3.82 7.07
CA VAL A 216 -1.65 -4.70 6.77
C VAL A 216 -2.40 -4.21 5.53
N GLY A 217 -2.72 -2.92 5.44
CA GLY A 217 -3.41 -2.34 4.29
C GLY A 217 -2.64 -2.54 2.98
N GLN A 218 -1.35 -2.21 2.98
CA GLN A 218 -0.45 -2.39 1.83
C GLN A 218 -0.34 -3.86 1.41
N ALA A 219 -0.16 -4.78 2.37
CA ALA A 219 -0.07 -6.21 2.10
C ALA A 219 -1.38 -6.75 1.50
N MET A 220 -2.55 -6.34 2.02
CA MET A 220 -3.85 -6.77 1.51
C MET A 220 -4.08 -6.31 0.07
N ILE A 221 -3.76 -5.06 -0.27
CA ILE A 221 -3.84 -4.53 -1.65
C ILE A 221 -2.90 -5.32 -2.57
N GLY A 222 -1.64 -5.52 -2.16
CA GLY A 222 -0.64 -6.26 -2.92
C GLY A 222 -1.05 -7.72 -3.19
N ILE A 223 -1.53 -8.43 -2.16
CA ILE A 223 -2.01 -9.82 -2.28
C ILE A 223 -3.26 -9.89 -3.18
N ALA A 224 -4.20 -8.96 -3.06
CA ALA A 224 -5.37 -8.93 -3.92
C ALA A 224 -4.99 -8.73 -5.38
N ALA A 225 -4.04 -7.84 -5.66
CA ALA A 225 -3.53 -7.61 -7.01
C ALA A 225 -2.86 -8.87 -7.59
N THR A 226 -2.03 -9.58 -6.80
CA THR A 226 -1.38 -10.82 -7.25
C THR A 226 -2.39 -11.91 -7.57
N ARG A 227 -3.40 -12.12 -6.71
CA ARG A 227 -4.47 -13.11 -6.94
C ARG A 227 -5.27 -12.78 -8.20
N THR A 228 -5.60 -11.51 -8.41
CA THR A 228 -6.35 -11.09 -9.61
C THR A 228 -5.55 -11.34 -10.89
N GLU A 229 -4.24 -11.05 -10.88
CA GLU A 229 -3.39 -11.31 -12.05
C GLU A 229 -3.25 -12.81 -12.35
N GLN A 230 -3.06 -13.62 -11.31
CA GLN A 230 -2.98 -15.08 -11.45
C GLN A 230 -4.26 -15.65 -12.09
N HIS A 231 -5.42 -15.24 -11.57
CA HIS A 231 -6.71 -15.67 -12.09
C HIS A 231 -7.00 -15.21 -13.53
N GLN A 232 -6.50 -14.03 -13.92
CA GLN A 232 -6.59 -13.55 -15.31
C GLN A 232 -5.72 -14.35 -16.26
N LYS A 233 -4.54 -14.80 -15.83
CA LYS A 233 -3.64 -15.66 -16.64
C LYS A 233 -4.19 -17.06 -16.83
N GLU A 234 -4.81 -17.64 -15.80
CA GLU A 234 -5.48 -18.93 -15.88
C GLU A 234 -6.63 -18.91 -16.89
N LYS A 235 -7.40 -17.80 -16.96
CA LYS A 235 -8.50 -17.64 -17.91
C LYS A 235 -8.06 -17.34 -19.34
N ASN A 236 -6.86 -16.78 -19.54
CA ASN A 236 -6.36 -16.35 -20.86
C ASN A 236 -4.89 -16.80 -21.06
N PRO A 237 -4.63 -18.11 -21.20
CA PRO A 237 -3.26 -18.64 -21.27
C PRO A 237 -2.49 -18.24 -22.54
N CYS A 238 -3.17 -17.72 -23.57
CA CYS A 238 -2.60 -17.38 -24.89
C CYS A 238 -2.36 -15.88 -25.12
N ARG A 239 -2.29 -15.06 -24.07
CA ARG A 239 -2.10 -13.61 -24.23
C ARG A 239 -0.76 -13.12 -23.69
#